data_e985734727b0e707c6176f4faa410770
#
_entry.id   e985734727b0e707c6176f4faa410770
#
_cell.length_a   1.000
_cell.length_b   1.000
_cell.length_c   1.000
_cell.angle_alpha   90.00
_cell.angle_beta   90.00
_cell.angle_gamma   90.00
#
_symmetry.space_group_name_H-M   'P 1'
#
loop_
_entity.id
_entity.type
_entity.pdbx_description
1 polymer ?
#
loop_
_entity_poly.entity_id
_entity_poly.type
_entity_poly.pdbx_seq_one_letter_code
_entity_poly.pdbx_strand_id
1 'polypeptide(L)'
;MPFEPEKGMECLYETGIKHKGSVYFEPPFHCEYGSHIEVGENFYANAYCTMLDVAKITIGDDVLFGPFVCLYTAGHPIHPESRKSGYEYGKPITIGNGVWIGGNCVILPGVTIGDNAVIAAGSIVTKDVPAGVLAAGNPCKVIREITEEDRRYFYKKEPFDDEVWSVINKDHH
;
A
#
# COMPACT_ATOMS: atom_id res chain seq x y z
N MET A 1 10.36 9.45 18.91
CA MET A 1 9.56 8.68 19.88
C MET A 1 10.03 7.25 19.78
N PRO A 2 10.12 6.52 20.89
CA PRO A 2 10.43 5.10 20.78
C PRO A 2 9.28 4.38 20.05
N PHE A 3 9.66 3.48 19.16
CA PHE A 3 8.77 2.56 18.47
C PHE A 3 8.05 1.69 19.53
N GLU A 4 6.73 1.80 19.64
CA GLU A 4 5.91 1.01 20.58
C GLU A 4 5.12 -0.04 19.80
N PRO A 5 5.72 -1.21 19.52
CA PRO A 5 5.06 -2.24 18.69
C PRO A 5 3.76 -2.76 19.29
N GLU A 6 3.59 -2.68 20.60
CA GLU A 6 2.41 -3.17 21.30
C GLU A 6 1.14 -2.40 20.92
N LYS A 7 1.21 -1.09 20.74
CA LYS A 7 0.04 -0.26 20.36
C LYS A 7 -0.46 -0.52 18.94
N GLY A 8 0.43 -0.80 18.01
CA GLY A 8 0.05 -1.17 16.65
C GLY A 8 -0.66 -2.53 16.58
N MET A 9 -0.28 -3.44 17.46
CA MET A 9 -0.89 -4.77 17.57
C MET A 9 -2.26 -4.75 18.25
N GLU A 10 -2.49 -3.90 19.27
CA GLU A 10 -3.80 -3.75 19.91
C GLU A 10 -4.89 -3.35 18.90
N CYS A 11 -4.58 -2.43 17.97
CA CYS A 11 -5.50 -2.04 16.89
C CYS A 11 -5.92 -3.24 16.01
N LEU A 12 -5.04 -4.20 15.78
CA LEU A 12 -5.31 -5.37 14.95
C LEU A 12 -6.33 -6.34 15.56
N TYR A 13 -6.25 -6.59 16.86
CA TYR A 13 -7.13 -7.55 17.54
C TYR A 13 -8.59 -7.11 17.56
N GLU A 14 -8.84 -5.80 17.52
CA GLU A 14 -10.20 -5.24 17.55
C GLU A 14 -10.84 -5.18 16.15
N THR A 15 -10.05 -5.15 15.08
CA THR A 15 -10.54 -4.92 13.71
C THR A 15 -10.94 -6.19 12.96
N GLY A 16 -10.47 -7.36 13.37
CA GLY A 16 -10.71 -8.62 12.63
C GLY A 16 -9.90 -8.77 11.35
N ILE A 17 -8.89 -7.93 11.14
CA ILE A 17 -7.94 -8.03 10.00
C ILE A 17 -7.18 -9.36 10.08
N LYS A 18 -7.16 -10.09 8.98
CA LYS A 18 -6.38 -11.33 8.86
C LYS A 18 -4.96 -10.99 8.41
N HIS A 19 -3.97 -11.56 9.08
CA HIS A 19 -2.58 -11.32 8.74
C HIS A 19 -1.72 -12.58 8.86
N LYS A 20 -0.57 -12.56 8.19
CA LYS A 20 0.50 -13.54 8.32
C LYS A 20 1.70 -12.88 8.98
N GLY A 21 2.39 -13.63 9.86
CA GLY A 21 3.63 -13.16 10.46
C GLY A 21 3.57 -11.80 11.13
N SER A 22 4.62 -11.02 10.97
CA SER A 22 4.77 -9.70 11.57
C SER A 22 4.08 -8.61 10.76
N VAL A 23 3.19 -7.86 11.38
CA VAL A 23 2.50 -6.72 10.76
C VAL A 23 2.46 -5.55 11.73
N TYR A 24 2.50 -4.34 11.20
CA TYR A 24 2.44 -3.14 12.01
C TYR A 24 1.59 -2.04 11.37
N PHE A 25 0.66 -1.50 12.13
CA PHE A 25 -0.15 -0.34 11.76
C PHE A 25 0.15 0.79 12.73
N GLU A 26 0.77 1.87 12.24
CA GLU A 26 1.00 3.09 13.03
C GLU A 26 -0.33 3.80 13.28
N PRO A 27 -0.72 4.03 14.54
CA PRO A 27 -1.95 4.75 14.84
C PRO A 27 -1.86 6.26 14.47
N PRO A 28 -2.99 6.89 14.15
CA PRO A 28 -4.30 6.30 13.97
C PRO A 28 -4.44 5.58 12.62
N PHE A 29 -5.14 4.46 12.62
CA PHE A 29 -5.51 3.69 11.45
C PHE A 29 -7.04 3.55 11.42
N HIS A 30 -7.64 3.55 10.23
CA HIS A 30 -9.08 3.39 10.06
C HIS A 30 -9.41 2.33 9.01
N CYS A 31 -10.36 1.44 9.33
CA CYS A 31 -11.02 0.54 8.38
C CYS A 31 -12.53 0.54 8.61
N GLU A 32 -13.30 0.09 7.61
CA GLU A 32 -14.77 0.03 7.71
C GLU A 32 -15.19 -1.20 8.51
N TYR A 33 -14.78 -2.39 8.08
CA TYR A 33 -15.11 -3.68 8.71
C TYR A 33 -13.89 -4.40 9.28
N GLY A 34 -12.73 -4.26 8.66
CA GLY A 34 -11.51 -4.97 8.97
C GLY A 34 -11.52 -6.44 8.51
N SER A 35 -12.65 -7.12 8.63
CA SER A 35 -12.79 -8.55 8.28
C SER A 35 -12.58 -8.87 6.80
N HIS A 36 -12.66 -7.88 5.91
CA HIS A 36 -12.39 -8.03 4.48
C HIS A 36 -10.95 -7.70 4.09
N ILE A 37 -10.08 -7.41 5.08
CA ILE A 37 -8.67 -7.10 4.87
C ILE A 37 -7.83 -8.33 5.19
N GLU A 38 -6.99 -8.73 4.25
CA GLU A 38 -5.97 -9.78 4.42
C GLU A 38 -4.60 -9.19 4.08
N VAL A 39 -3.63 -9.36 4.99
CA VAL A 39 -2.29 -8.78 4.90
C VAL A 39 -1.25 -9.88 5.03
N GLY A 40 -0.23 -9.82 4.18
CA GLY A 40 0.91 -10.73 4.20
C GLY A 40 1.87 -10.47 5.36
N GLU A 41 3.02 -11.14 5.31
CA GLU A 41 4.09 -11.01 6.29
C GLU A 41 4.86 -9.69 6.11
N ASN A 42 5.46 -9.16 7.20
CA ASN A 42 6.29 -7.94 7.21
C ASN A 42 5.59 -6.69 6.65
N PHE A 43 4.28 -6.59 6.81
CA PHE A 43 3.54 -5.40 6.39
C PHE A 43 3.73 -4.25 7.37
N TYR A 44 3.96 -3.06 6.83
CA TYR A 44 4.00 -1.81 7.58
C TYR A 44 3.09 -0.76 6.97
N ALA A 45 2.16 -0.21 7.75
CA ALA A 45 1.38 0.98 7.41
C ALA A 45 1.74 2.13 8.36
N ASN A 46 2.16 3.25 7.79
CA ASN A 46 2.39 4.48 8.54
C ASN A 46 1.06 5.11 8.99
N ALA A 47 1.13 6.11 9.86
CA ALA A 47 -0.03 6.76 10.48
C ALA A 47 -1.04 7.35 9.49
N TYR A 48 -2.29 7.39 9.92
CA TYR A 48 -3.43 7.95 9.18
C TYR A 48 -3.79 7.19 7.90
N CYS A 49 -3.39 5.94 7.76
CA CYS A 49 -3.87 5.09 6.68
C CYS A 49 -5.34 4.74 6.85
N THR A 50 -6.08 4.68 5.74
CA THR A 50 -7.50 4.36 5.71
C THR A 50 -7.79 3.26 4.70
N MET A 51 -8.50 2.22 5.11
CA MET A 51 -8.93 1.12 4.24
C MET A 51 -10.45 0.96 4.32
N LEU A 52 -11.19 1.47 3.31
CA LEU A 52 -12.63 1.26 3.22
C LEU A 52 -12.89 -0.09 2.54
N ASP A 53 -12.98 -1.13 3.35
CA ASP A 53 -13.02 -2.53 2.94
C ASP A 53 -14.47 -3.05 2.78
N VAL A 54 -15.31 -2.30 2.05
CA VAL A 54 -16.64 -2.76 1.61
C VAL A 54 -16.51 -4.00 0.73
N ALA A 55 -15.49 -4.06 -0.12
CA ALA A 55 -15.05 -5.27 -0.81
C ALA A 55 -13.64 -5.69 -0.31
N LYS A 56 -13.21 -6.88 -0.72
CA LYS A 56 -11.95 -7.46 -0.24
C LYS A 56 -10.74 -6.60 -0.59
N ILE A 57 -9.84 -6.42 0.37
CA ILE A 57 -8.49 -5.89 0.21
C ILE A 57 -7.50 -7.01 0.51
N THR A 58 -6.64 -7.32 -0.45
CA THR A 58 -5.56 -8.30 -0.31
C THR A 58 -4.22 -7.61 -0.49
N ILE A 59 -3.33 -7.74 0.49
CA ILE A 59 -2.00 -7.15 0.50
C ILE A 59 -0.99 -8.28 0.68
N GLY A 60 0.04 -8.31 -0.18
CA GLY A 60 1.10 -9.31 -0.15
C GLY A 60 2.10 -9.13 0.98
N ASP A 61 3.21 -9.84 0.88
CA ASP A 61 4.31 -9.82 1.83
C ASP A 61 5.26 -8.64 1.57
N ASP A 62 5.99 -8.17 2.59
CA ASP A 62 7.01 -7.12 2.51
C ASP A 62 6.51 -5.78 1.93
N VAL A 63 5.27 -5.41 2.23
CA VAL A 63 4.63 -4.19 1.71
C VAL A 63 4.76 -3.03 2.69
N LEU A 64 5.13 -1.85 2.16
CA LEU A 64 5.30 -0.62 2.93
C LEU A 64 4.31 0.46 2.48
N PHE A 65 3.57 1.04 3.42
CA PHE A 65 2.73 2.22 3.20
C PHE A 65 3.28 3.44 3.92
N GLY A 66 3.43 4.53 3.19
CA GLY A 66 3.64 5.86 3.76
C GLY A 66 2.40 6.37 4.50
N PRO A 67 2.50 7.53 5.17
CA PRO A 67 1.36 8.12 5.89
C PRO A 67 0.23 8.53 4.93
N PHE A 68 -1.01 8.49 5.42
CA PHE A 68 -2.20 8.90 4.67
C PHE A 68 -2.43 8.09 3.36
N VAL A 69 -1.99 6.84 3.29
CA VAL A 69 -2.37 5.95 2.19
C VAL A 69 -3.81 5.50 2.38
N CYS A 70 -4.62 5.67 1.31
CA CYS A 70 -6.03 5.33 1.32
C CYS A 70 -6.35 4.27 0.25
N LEU A 71 -7.02 3.19 0.67
CA LEU A 71 -7.57 2.17 -0.23
C LEU A 71 -9.09 2.23 -0.17
N TYR A 72 -9.73 2.56 -1.28
CA TYR A 72 -11.19 2.67 -1.36
C TYR A 72 -11.74 1.60 -2.27
N THR A 73 -12.42 0.60 -1.71
CA THR A 73 -13.04 -0.47 -2.51
C THR A 73 -14.47 -0.11 -2.96
N ALA A 74 -15.07 0.93 -2.39
CA ALA A 74 -16.46 1.32 -2.65
C ALA A 74 -16.58 2.56 -3.53
N GLY A 75 -17.73 2.67 -4.20
CA GLY A 75 -18.10 3.84 -4.98
C GLY A 75 -19.58 3.87 -5.33
N HIS A 76 -20.01 5.01 -5.83
CA HIS A 76 -21.41 5.25 -6.22
C HIS A 76 -21.54 5.53 -7.73
N PRO A 77 -22.73 5.31 -8.33
CA PRO A 77 -22.99 5.66 -9.71
C PRO A 77 -22.74 7.16 -9.98
N ILE A 78 -22.13 7.45 -11.12
CA ILE A 78 -21.84 8.83 -11.54
C ILE A 78 -23.14 9.60 -11.82
N HIS A 79 -24.12 8.94 -12.48
CA HIS A 79 -25.38 9.59 -12.81
C HIS A 79 -26.20 9.90 -11.54
N PRO A 80 -26.70 11.12 -11.38
CA PRO A 80 -27.32 11.56 -10.13
C PRO A 80 -28.59 10.76 -9.77
N GLU A 81 -29.42 10.39 -10.73
CA GLU A 81 -30.61 9.60 -10.45
C GLU A 81 -30.30 8.17 -9.99
N SER A 82 -29.29 7.54 -10.61
CA SER A 82 -28.82 6.23 -10.18
C SER A 82 -28.22 6.30 -8.78
N ARG A 83 -27.48 7.39 -8.47
CA ARG A 83 -26.89 7.58 -7.14
C ARG A 83 -27.93 7.84 -6.05
N LYS A 84 -29.04 8.55 -6.38
CA LYS A 84 -30.16 8.80 -5.45
C LYS A 84 -30.87 7.51 -5.01
N SER A 85 -30.75 6.40 -5.75
CA SER A 85 -31.28 5.11 -5.32
C SER A 85 -30.56 4.53 -4.10
N GLY A 86 -29.44 5.13 -3.67
CA GLY A 86 -28.58 4.59 -2.60
C GLY A 86 -27.66 3.46 -3.05
N TYR A 87 -27.64 3.15 -4.37
CA TYR A 87 -26.76 2.09 -4.87
C TYR A 87 -25.29 2.40 -4.62
N GLU A 88 -24.61 1.43 -4.04
CA GLU A 88 -23.17 1.41 -3.82
C GLU A 88 -22.59 0.15 -4.45
N TYR A 89 -21.40 0.23 -5.02
CA TYR A 89 -20.66 -0.92 -5.50
C TYR A 89 -19.35 -1.07 -4.75
N GLY A 90 -18.93 -2.32 -4.58
CA GLY A 90 -17.61 -2.67 -4.08
C GLY A 90 -16.81 -3.43 -5.13
N LYS A 91 -15.52 -3.06 -5.31
CA LYS A 91 -14.57 -3.81 -6.16
C LYS A 91 -13.29 -4.06 -5.38
N PRO A 92 -12.78 -5.31 -5.37
CA PRO A 92 -11.61 -5.65 -4.58
C PRO A 92 -10.37 -4.89 -5.03
N ILE A 93 -9.45 -4.64 -4.08
CA ILE A 93 -8.12 -4.12 -4.35
C ILE A 93 -7.11 -5.20 -4.02
N THR A 94 -6.12 -5.37 -4.89
CA THR A 94 -5.01 -6.32 -4.69
C THR A 94 -3.68 -5.59 -4.78
N ILE A 95 -2.85 -5.73 -3.76
CA ILE A 95 -1.48 -5.23 -3.71
C ILE A 95 -0.55 -6.44 -3.66
N GLY A 96 0.39 -6.53 -4.59
CA GLY A 96 1.38 -7.61 -4.67
C GLY A 96 2.44 -7.54 -3.57
N ASN A 97 3.43 -8.43 -3.66
CA ASN A 97 4.54 -8.49 -2.71
C ASN A 97 5.57 -7.39 -2.97
N GLY A 98 6.28 -6.95 -1.93
CA GLY A 98 7.38 -5.99 -2.03
C GLY A 98 6.98 -4.60 -2.54
N VAL A 99 5.69 -4.26 -2.51
CA VAL A 99 5.18 -2.97 -3.00
C VAL A 99 5.45 -1.86 -1.98
N TRP A 100 5.94 -0.73 -2.47
CA TRP A 100 6.02 0.50 -1.68
C TRP A 100 5.04 1.55 -2.19
N ILE A 101 4.11 1.99 -1.34
CA ILE A 101 3.18 3.08 -1.63
C ILE A 101 3.58 4.31 -0.82
N GLY A 102 3.99 5.36 -1.49
CA GLY A 102 4.34 6.66 -0.89
C GLY A 102 3.14 7.33 -0.22
N GLY A 103 3.41 8.26 0.68
CA GLY A 103 2.36 8.95 1.44
C GLY A 103 1.37 9.73 0.58
N ASN A 104 0.15 9.94 1.11
CA ASN A 104 -0.95 10.65 0.44
C ASN A 104 -1.38 10.03 -0.90
N CYS A 105 -1.20 8.72 -1.08
CA CYS A 105 -1.72 8.00 -2.23
C CYS A 105 -3.15 7.52 -2.00
N VAL A 106 -3.94 7.52 -3.08
CA VAL A 106 -5.28 6.94 -3.08
C VAL A 106 -5.37 5.84 -4.14
N ILE A 107 -5.80 4.65 -3.73
CA ILE A 107 -6.00 3.50 -4.61
C ILE A 107 -7.52 3.30 -4.78
N LEU A 108 -7.99 3.35 -6.03
CA LEU A 108 -9.41 3.31 -6.36
C LEU A 108 -9.94 1.87 -6.50
N PRO A 109 -11.28 1.69 -6.47
CA PRO A 109 -11.91 0.38 -6.51
C PRO A 109 -11.52 -0.45 -7.73
N GLY A 110 -11.16 -1.71 -7.51
CA GLY A 110 -10.86 -2.68 -8.55
C GLY A 110 -9.41 -2.67 -9.05
N VAL A 111 -8.53 -1.88 -8.43
CA VAL A 111 -7.13 -1.76 -8.84
C VAL A 111 -6.30 -2.94 -8.34
N THR A 112 -5.44 -3.45 -9.21
CA THR A 112 -4.35 -4.37 -8.87
C THR A 112 -3.01 -3.67 -9.06
N ILE A 113 -2.13 -3.73 -8.03
CA ILE A 113 -0.74 -3.28 -8.09
C ILE A 113 0.15 -4.52 -8.05
N GLY A 114 0.97 -4.70 -9.09
CA GLY A 114 1.86 -5.85 -9.23
C GLY A 114 3.05 -5.80 -8.29
N ASP A 115 3.71 -6.95 -8.13
CA ASP A 115 4.84 -7.16 -7.23
C ASP A 115 5.97 -6.15 -7.47
N ASN A 116 6.64 -5.73 -6.40
CA ASN A 116 7.80 -4.83 -6.43
C ASN A 116 7.54 -3.46 -7.13
N ALA A 117 6.29 -3.08 -7.29
CA ALA A 117 5.96 -1.75 -7.80
C ALA A 117 6.17 -0.68 -6.72
N VAL A 118 6.53 0.52 -7.16
CA VAL A 118 6.62 1.72 -6.32
C VAL A 118 5.62 2.75 -6.81
N ILE A 119 4.75 3.20 -5.91
CA ILE A 119 3.81 4.30 -6.16
C ILE A 119 4.34 5.55 -5.46
N ALA A 120 4.72 6.55 -6.23
CA ALA A 120 5.24 7.80 -5.67
C ALA A 120 4.17 8.57 -4.90
N ALA A 121 4.60 9.28 -3.85
CA ALA A 121 3.71 10.05 -2.98
C ALA A 121 2.78 11.00 -3.73
N GLY A 122 1.54 11.16 -3.24
CA GLY A 122 0.52 12.03 -3.83
C GLY A 122 -0.17 11.47 -5.08
N SER A 123 0.00 10.20 -5.39
CA SER A 123 -0.58 9.56 -6.58
C SER A 123 -2.03 9.11 -6.36
N ILE A 124 -2.85 9.23 -7.42
CA ILE A 124 -4.21 8.66 -7.46
C ILE A 124 -4.22 7.52 -8.47
N VAL A 125 -4.26 6.29 -7.97
CA VAL A 125 -4.17 5.07 -8.79
C VAL A 125 -5.58 4.66 -9.23
N THR A 126 -5.86 4.88 -10.51
CA THR A 126 -7.20 4.66 -11.12
C THR A 126 -7.26 3.43 -12.01
N LYS A 127 -6.11 2.79 -12.26
CA LYS A 127 -5.95 1.60 -13.13
C LYS A 127 -4.86 0.71 -12.56
N ASP A 128 -4.84 -0.54 -13.00
CA ASP A 128 -3.81 -1.49 -12.63
C ASP A 128 -2.41 -0.97 -12.95
N VAL A 129 -1.48 -1.31 -12.06
CA VAL A 129 -0.05 -0.99 -12.19
C VAL A 129 0.73 -2.29 -12.33
N PRO A 130 1.56 -2.44 -13.37
CA PRO A 130 2.36 -3.65 -13.57
C PRO A 130 3.40 -3.84 -12.45
N ALA A 131 3.94 -5.05 -12.34
CA ALA A 131 5.03 -5.37 -11.44
C ALA A 131 6.33 -4.65 -11.83
N GLY A 132 7.20 -4.37 -10.85
CA GLY A 132 8.57 -3.89 -11.08
C GLY A 132 8.66 -2.50 -11.69
N VAL A 133 7.69 -1.63 -11.50
CA VAL A 133 7.68 -0.27 -12.06
C VAL A 133 7.59 0.81 -10.99
N LEU A 134 8.13 1.98 -11.32
CA LEU A 134 7.82 3.24 -10.64
C LEU A 134 6.65 3.91 -11.36
N ALA A 135 5.58 4.18 -10.62
CA ALA A 135 4.40 4.90 -11.12
C ALA A 135 4.12 6.14 -10.27
N ALA A 136 3.57 7.19 -10.88
CA ALA A 136 3.32 8.46 -10.20
C ALA A 136 2.20 9.28 -10.85
N GLY A 137 1.63 10.19 -10.07
CA GLY A 137 0.79 11.29 -10.54
C GLY A 137 -0.71 11.10 -10.32
N ASN A 138 -1.47 12.08 -10.80
CA ASN A 138 -2.94 12.08 -10.78
C ASN A 138 -3.48 12.45 -12.18
N PRO A 139 -4.05 11.48 -12.94
CA PRO A 139 -4.09 10.05 -12.63
C PRO A 139 -2.70 9.42 -12.68
N CYS A 140 -2.49 8.38 -11.84
CA CYS A 140 -1.22 7.67 -11.76
C CYS A 140 -0.88 6.99 -13.09
N LYS A 141 0.39 7.10 -13.51
CA LYS A 141 0.92 6.48 -14.72
C LYS A 141 2.29 5.88 -14.45
N VAL A 142 2.61 4.79 -15.15
CA VAL A 142 3.96 4.22 -15.15
C VAL A 142 4.94 5.27 -15.66
N ILE A 143 6.00 5.52 -14.90
CA ILE A 143 7.09 6.43 -15.23
C ILE A 143 8.23 5.67 -15.90
N ARG A 144 8.65 4.56 -15.29
CA ARG A 144 9.73 3.69 -15.77
C ARG A 144 9.73 2.34 -15.05
N GLU A 145 10.47 1.40 -15.60
CA GLU A 145 10.83 0.17 -14.91
C GLU A 145 11.83 0.44 -13.77
N ILE A 146 11.80 -0.40 -12.74
CA ILE A 146 12.81 -0.48 -11.69
C ILE A 146 13.88 -1.46 -12.17
N THR A 147 15.14 -1.06 -12.14
CA THR A 147 16.25 -1.83 -12.69
C THR A 147 17.30 -2.14 -11.61
N GLU A 148 18.24 -3.05 -11.91
CA GLU A 148 19.36 -3.36 -11.02
C GLU A 148 20.25 -2.12 -10.69
N GLU A 149 20.23 -1.10 -11.55
CA GLU A 149 20.93 0.15 -11.26
C GLU A 149 20.35 0.86 -10.03
N ASP A 150 19.01 0.81 -9.84
CA ASP A 150 18.33 1.45 -8.71
C ASP A 150 18.78 0.90 -7.36
N ARG A 151 19.25 -0.34 -7.33
CA ARG A 151 19.71 -1.01 -6.12
C ARG A 151 20.88 -0.30 -5.42
N ARG A 152 21.66 0.48 -6.17
CA ARG A 152 22.85 1.18 -5.66
C ARG A 152 22.52 2.52 -4.99
N TYR A 153 21.30 3.01 -5.10
CA TYR A 153 20.91 4.34 -4.66
C TYR A 153 19.80 4.28 -3.61
N PHE A 154 19.93 5.06 -2.54
CA PHE A 154 18.87 5.21 -1.55
C PHE A 154 17.90 6.35 -1.88
N TYR A 155 18.37 7.38 -2.62
CA TYR A 155 17.53 8.48 -3.05
C TYR A 155 18.05 9.11 -4.35
N LYS A 156 17.22 9.17 -5.38
CA LYS A 156 17.61 9.67 -6.70
C LYS A 156 18.90 9.01 -7.20
N LYS A 157 20.03 9.75 -7.23
CA LYS A 157 21.37 9.24 -7.58
C LYS A 157 22.36 9.32 -6.42
N GLU A 158 21.86 9.38 -5.18
CA GLU A 158 22.68 9.33 -3.99
C GLU A 158 22.99 7.87 -3.63
N PRO A 159 24.24 7.41 -3.81
CA PRO A 159 24.58 6.02 -3.56
C PRO A 159 24.65 5.73 -2.06
N PHE A 160 24.39 4.49 -1.70
CA PHE A 160 24.73 4.00 -0.37
C PHE A 160 26.23 4.11 -0.14
N ASP A 161 26.66 4.42 1.11
CA ASP A 161 28.05 4.28 1.50
C ASP A 161 28.48 2.80 1.50
N ASP A 162 29.80 2.56 1.56
CA ASP A 162 30.34 1.21 1.43
C ASP A 162 29.93 0.29 2.58
N GLU A 163 29.72 0.84 3.77
CA GLU A 163 29.30 0.06 4.96
C GLU A 163 27.86 -0.46 4.77
N VAL A 164 26.92 0.42 4.47
CA VAL A 164 25.51 0.06 4.21
C VAL A 164 25.41 -0.85 2.99
N TRP A 165 26.15 -0.53 1.92
CA TRP A 165 26.18 -1.35 0.71
C TRP A 165 26.65 -2.79 0.97
N SER A 166 27.63 -2.97 1.87
CA SER A 166 28.12 -4.29 2.26
C SER A 166 27.05 -5.14 2.97
N VAL A 167 26.15 -4.51 3.71
CA VAL A 167 25.02 -5.18 4.37
C VAL A 167 23.95 -5.59 3.33
N ILE A 168 23.54 -4.65 2.46
CA ILE A 168 22.53 -4.90 1.42
C ILE A 168 22.94 -6.05 0.48
N ASN A 169 24.25 -6.20 0.21
CA ASN A 169 24.76 -7.24 -0.68
C ASN A 169 24.98 -8.61 -0.02
N LYS A 170 25.00 -8.72 1.31
CA LYS A 170 25.24 -10.01 2.00
C LYS A 170 24.09 -11.00 1.85
N ASP A 171 22.88 -10.52 1.64
CA ASP A 171 21.67 -11.36 1.55
C ASP A 171 21.42 -11.94 0.14
N HIS A 172 22.39 -11.79 -0.78
CA HIS A 172 22.30 -12.25 -2.17
C HIS A 172 23.35 -13.32 -2.56
N HIS A 173 23.94 -14.02 -1.56
CA HIS A 173 24.84 -15.17 -1.81
C HIS A 173 24.32 -16.46 -1.23
#